data_8302e12255f8820e92aeb1fa465bc234
#
_entry.id   8302e12255f8820e92aeb1fa465bc234
#
_cell.length_a   1.000
_cell.length_b   1.000
_cell.length_c   1.000
_cell.angle_alpha   90.00
_cell.angle_beta   90.00
_cell.angle_gamma   90.00
#
_symmetry.space_group_name_H-M   'P 1'
#
loop_
_entity.id
_entity.type
_entity.pdbx_description
1 polymer ?
#
loop_
_entity_poly.entity_id
_entity_poly.type
_entity_poly.pdbx_seq_one_letter_code
_entity_poly.pdbx_strand_id
1 'polypeptide(L)'
;MHQFDLKNKTAIITGGAQGFGLDIAKRFLKSGAKAIIWDIDEEELKKAVKAVNNPDLSYNVVDVSDFKNVKNTVDEIAKSSNIDILINNAGITGSTSSLWDYDVVEWNKIIEINLMGTFNCCKCVLPYMIKNDYGRIVNVASVAGKDGNANASAYSSAKAGVIGLTKSLGKELANKNIAVNAVTPAGAKTRILDQMSKEHVARMLSKVPRGRFLEIEEFTSLICWLSSKENSFSTAAVFDISGGRSTY
;
A
#
# COMPACT_ATOMS: atom_id res chain seq x y z
N MET A 1 24.25 -3.06 0.27
CA MET A 1 22.84 -3.04 0.69
C MET A 1 22.30 -4.46 0.49
N HIS A 2 21.85 -5.13 1.55
CA HIS A 2 21.25 -6.46 1.42
C HIS A 2 20.01 -6.37 0.52
N GLN A 3 19.92 -7.24 -0.47
CA GLN A 3 18.86 -7.26 -1.45
C GLN A 3 18.01 -8.49 -1.15
N PHE A 4 16.75 -8.26 -0.73
CA PHE A 4 15.79 -9.34 -0.57
C PHE A 4 15.52 -9.97 -1.93
N ASP A 5 15.50 -11.29 -1.99
CA ASP A 5 15.29 -12.02 -3.24
C ASP A 5 13.80 -12.14 -3.58
N LEU A 6 13.40 -11.48 -4.65
CA LEU A 6 12.07 -11.55 -5.22
C LEU A 6 12.08 -12.15 -6.64
N LYS A 7 13.15 -12.86 -7.02
CA LYS A 7 13.26 -13.49 -8.34
C LYS A 7 12.08 -14.39 -8.63
N ASN A 8 11.60 -14.32 -9.88
CA ASN A 8 10.46 -15.10 -10.37
C ASN A 8 9.13 -14.80 -9.63
N LYS A 9 9.02 -13.68 -8.92
CA LYS A 9 7.80 -13.22 -8.29
C LYS A 9 7.13 -12.15 -9.12
N THR A 10 5.79 -12.24 -9.23
CA THR A 10 4.98 -11.19 -9.84
C THR A 10 4.22 -10.43 -8.76
N ALA A 11 4.41 -9.12 -8.75
CA ALA A 11 3.83 -8.21 -7.78
C ALA A 11 2.83 -7.26 -8.42
N ILE A 12 1.63 -7.15 -7.85
CA ILE A 12 0.67 -6.09 -8.15
C ILE A 12 0.83 -4.99 -7.10
N ILE A 13 0.94 -3.73 -7.55
CA ILE A 13 1.13 -2.56 -6.69
C ILE A 13 0.09 -1.51 -7.06
N THR A 14 -0.89 -1.26 -6.19
CA THR A 14 -1.93 -0.25 -6.42
C THR A 14 -1.46 1.16 -6.07
N GLY A 15 -1.96 2.19 -6.76
CA GLY A 15 -1.44 3.56 -6.64
C GLY A 15 0.02 3.64 -7.07
N GLY A 16 0.36 2.93 -8.15
CA GLY A 16 1.73 2.67 -8.57
C GLY A 16 2.32 3.68 -9.54
N ALA A 17 1.54 4.65 -10.02
CA ALA A 17 2.00 5.63 -10.99
C ALA A 17 3.01 6.63 -10.40
N GLN A 18 2.96 6.88 -9.10
CA GLN A 18 3.80 7.88 -8.43
C GLN A 18 4.05 7.55 -6.95
N GLY A 19 4.86 8.36 -6.27
CA GLY A 19 5.08 8.30 -4.83
C GLY A 19 5.56 6.92 -4.35
N PHE A 20 5.07 6.51 -3.20
CA PHE A 20 5.45 5.23 -2.57
C PHE A 20 5.24 4.03 -3.49
N GLY A 21 4.12 3.97 -4.22
CA GLY A 21 3.82 2.85 -5.10
C GLY A 21 4.86 2.66 -6.19
N LEU A 22 5.27 3.75 -6.86
CA LEU A 22 6.30 3.71 -7.89
C LEU A 22 7.68 3.35 -7.30
N ASP A 23 8.00 3.85 -6.11
CA ASP A 23 9.28 3.55 -5.47
C ASP A 23 9.36 2.10 -4.96
N ILE A 24 8.22 1.53 -4.52
CA ILE A 24 8.09 0.08 -4.25
C ILE A 24 8.34 -0.71 -5.53
N ALA A 25 7.72 -0.34 -6.65
CA ALA A 25 7.90 -1.01 -7.93
C ALA A 25 9.37 -1.01 -8.36
N LYS A 26 10.04 0.14 -8.31
CA LYS A 26 11.49 0.26 -8.59
C LYS A 26 12.34 -0.63 -7.68
N ARG A 27 12.00 -0.73 -6.39
CA ARG A 27 12.70 -1.59 -5.44
C ARG A 27 12.50 -3.06 -5.75
N PHE A 28 11.28 -3.45 -6.11
CA PHE A 28 10.95 -4.83 -6.48
C PHE A 28 11.67 -5.28 -7.74
N LEU A 29 11.70 -4.43 -8.77
CA LEU A 29 12.48 -4.68 -9.99
C LEU A 29 13.96 -4.90 -9.69
N LYS A 30 14.56 -4.06 -8.84
CA LYS A 30 15.95 -4.25 -8.38
C LYS A 30 16.15 -5.55 -7.60
N SER A 31 15.10 -6.09 -6.99
CA SER A 31 15.11 -7.36 -6.27
C SER A 31 14.75 -8.57 -7.15
N GLY A 32 14.56 -8.36 -8.46
CA GLY A 32 14.33 -9.41 -9.46
C GLY A 32 12.87 -9.82 -9.65
N ALA A 33 11.91 -9.07 -9.10
CA ALA A 33 10.49 -9.30 -9.36
C ALA A 33 10.04 -8.68 -10.67
N LYS A 34 8.94 -9.22 -11.24
CA LYS A 34 8.09 -8.51 -12.19
C LYS A 34 7.10 -7.64 -11.40
N ALA A 35 6.94 -6.38 -11.80
CA ALA A 35 6.03 -5.45 -11.16
C ALA A 35 4.93 -5.00 -12.13
N ILE A 36 3.68 -5.05 -11.66
CA ILE A 36 2.50 -4.58 -12.39
C ILE A 36 1.91 -3.45 -11.56
N ILE A 37 2.06 -2.22 -12.03
CA ILE A 37 1.54 -1.04 -11.34
C ILE A 37 0.12 -0.73 -11.79
N TRP A 38 -0.76 -0.44 -10.84
CA TRP A 38 -2.14 -0.05 -11.07
C TRP A 38 -2.38 1.38 -10.61
N ASP A 39 -3.08 2.14 -11.39
CA ASP A 39 -3.55 3.48 -11.06
C ASP A 39 -4.78 3.82 -11.91
N ILE A 40 -5.53 4.84 -11.53
CA ILE A 40 -6.61 5.38 -12.37
C ILE A 40 -6.10 6.34 -13.44
N ASP A 41 -4.91 6.91 -13.25
CA ASP A 41 -4.30 7.89 -14.14
C ASP A 41 -3.39 7.20 -15.17
N GLU A 42 -3.95 6.96 -16.36
CA GLU A 42 -3.23 6.30 -17.45
C GLU A 42 -2.01 7.10 -17.93
N GLU A 43 -2.09 8.43 -17.94
CA GLU A 43 -0.99 9.26 -18.40
C GLU A 43 0.19 9.22 -17.43
N GLU A 44 -0.08 9.24 -16.11
CA GLU A 44 0.98 9.07 -15.10
C GLU A 44 1.56 7.65 -15.13
N LEU A 45 0.75 6.61 -15.39
CA LEU A 45 1.24 5.24 -15.58
C LEU A 45 2.20 5.14 -16.77
N LYS A 46 1.84 5.70 -17.92
CA LYS A 46 2.70 5.75 -19.13
C LYS A 46 4.02 6.47 -18.86
N LYS A 47 3.96 7.61 -18.17
CA LYS A 47 5.15 8.36 -17.77
C LYS A 47 6.04 7.54 -16.83
N ALA A 48 5.45 6.88 -15.84
CA ALA A 48 6.18 6.03 -14.88
C ALA A 48 6.92 4.88 -15.58
N VAL A 49 6.23 4.12 -16.44
CA VAL A 49 6.83 3.01 -17.17
C VAL A 49 7.93 3.49 -18.10
N LYS A 50 7.71 4.58 -18.83
CA LYS A 50 8.74 5.19 -19.70
C LYS A 50 9.97 5.65 -18.90
N ALA A 51 9.76 6.26 -17.74
CA ALA A 51 10.86 6.76 -16.91
C ALA A 51 11.68 5.65 -16.24
N VAL A 52 11.03 4.55 -15.83
CA VAL A 52 11.69 3.40 -15.23
C VAL A 52 12.41 2.57 -16.29
N ASN A 53 11.88 2.48 -17.51
CA ASN A 53 12.46 1.80 -18.67
C ASN A 53 12.99 0.40 -18.33
N ASN A 54 12.14 -0.44 -17.74
CA ASN A 54 12.46 -1.82 -17.38
C ASN A 54 11.43 -2.78 -17.98
N PRO A 55 11.83 -3.84 -18.73
CA PRO A 55 10.91 -4.76 -19.39
C PRO A 55 10.05 -5.57 -18.41
N ASP A 56 10.46 -5.71 -17.15
CA ASP A 56 9.70 -6.38 -16.10
C ASP A 56 8.69 -5.46 -15.38
N LEU A 57 8.54 -4.21 -15.84
CA LEU A 57 7.49 -3.28 -15.39
C LEU A 57 6.38 -3.17 -16.42
N SER A 58 5.17 -3.46 -16.00
CA SER A 58 3.95 -3.23 -16.78
C SER A 58 2.91 -2.46 -15.97
N TYR A 59 1.80 -2.06 -16.61
CA TYR A 59 0.74 -1.34 -15.91
C TYR A 59 -0.65 -1.78 -16.39
N ASN A 60 -1.66 -1.54 -15.56
CA ASN A 60 -3.07 -1.54 -15.92
C ASN A 60 -3.75 -0.30 -15.34
N VAL A 61 -4.73 0.23 -16.08
CA VAL A 61 -5.62 1.29 -15.58
C VAL A 61 -6.71 0.64 -14.74
N VAL A 62 -6.68 0.88 -13.43
CA VAL A 62 -7.58 0.22 -12.48
C VAL A 62 -8.08 1.20 -11.43
N ASP A 63 -9.40 1.31 -11.35
CA ASP A 63 -10.07 1.90 -10.19
C ASP A 63 -10.27 0.80 -9.14
N VAL A 64 -9.54 0.87 -8.02
CA VAL A 64 -9.63 -0.12 -6.95
C VAL A 64 -10.99 -0.14 -6.26
N SER A 65 -11.77 0.94 -6.34
CA SER A 65 -13.13 1.00 -5.79
C SER A 65 -14.14 0.22 -6.65
N ASP A 66 -13.86 0.02 -7.94
CA ASP A 66 -14.68 -0.80 -8.83
C ASP A 66 -14.29 -2.29 -8.75
N PHE A 67 -15.07 -3.06 -8.01
CA PHE A 67 -14.85 -4.51 -7.86
C PHE A 67 -14.78 -5.26 -9.19
N LYS A 68 -15.61 -4.89 -10.18
CA LYS A 68 -15.65 -5.56 -11.48
C LYS A 68 -14.37 -5.27 -12.28
N ASN A 69 -13.92 -4.02 -12.25
CA ASN A 69 -12.66 -3.63 -12.88
C ASN A 69 -11.47 -4.38 -12.27
N VAL A 70 -11.36 -4.40 -10.93
CA VAL A 70 -10.33 -5.16 -10.21
C VAL A 70 -10.37 -6.65 -10.56
N LYS A 71 -11.58 -7.27 -10.50
CA LYS A 71 -11.73 -8.69 -10.77
C LYS A 71 -11.30 -9.06 -12.19
N ASN A 72 -11.77 -8.33 -13.19
CA ASN A 72 -11.44 -8.60 -14.60
C ASN A 72 -9.93 -8.48 -14.83
N THR A 73 -9.28 -7.46 -14.26
CA THR A 73 -7.84 -7.25 -14.42
C THR A 73 -7.03 -8.36 -13.73
N VAL A 74 -7.43 -8.78 -12.53
CA VAL A 74 -6.79 -9.91 -11.83
C VAL A 74 -6.94 -11.20 -12.66
N ASP A 75 -8.13 -11.49 -13.18
CA ASP A 75 -8.39 -12.68 -13.96
C ASP A 75 -7.53 -12.70 -15.25
N GLU A 76 -7.33 -11.56 -15.91
CA GLU A 76 -6.46 -11.45 -17.09
C GLU A 76 -4.98 -11.69 -16.73
N ILE A 77 -4.49 -11.07 -15.67
CA ILE A 77 -3.11 -11.28 -15.21
C ILE A 77 -2.87 -12.76 -14.89
N ALA A 78 -3.82 -13.39 -14.22
CA ALA A 78 -3.71 -14.79 -13.79
C ALA A 78 -3.70 -15.81 -14.94
N LYS A 79 -4.08 -15.43 -16.18
CA LYS A 79 -3.96 -16.28 -17.36
C LYS A 79 -2.52 -16.47 -17.81
N SER A 80 -1.65 -15.49 -17.57
CA SER A 80 -0.29 -15.46 -18.12
C SER A 80 0.80 -15.53 -17.03
N SER A 81 0.47 -15.26 -15.78
CA SER A 81 1.45 -15.24 -14.68
C SER A 81 0.82 -15.57 -13.35
N ASN A 82 1.63 -16.09 -12.41
CA ASN A 82 1.22 -16.17 -11.01
C ASN A 82 1.10 -14.76 -10.43
N ILE A 83 0.23 -14.61 -9.42
CA ILE A 83 0.17 -13.41 -8.60
C ILE A 83 0.73 -13.79 -7.24
N ASP A 84 1.98 -13.40 -6.97
CA ASP A 84 2.71 -13.78 -5.78
C ASP A 84 2.62 -12.73 -4.66
N ILE A 85 2.58 -11.45 -5.06
CA ILE A 85 2.65 -10.31 -4.13
C ILE A 85 1.54 -9.32 -4.49
N LEU A 86 0.86 -8.81 -3.45
CA LEU A 86 -0.06 -7.68 -3.57
C LEU A 86 0.33 -6.59 -2.59
N ILE A 87 0.54 -5.38 -3.10
CA ILE A 87 0.75 -4.18 -2.30
C ILE A 87 -0.46 -3.26 -2.47
N ASN A 88 -1.30 -3.20 -1.45
CA ASN A 88 -2.42 -2.25 -1.40
C ASN A 88 -1.91 -0.91 -0.88
N ASN A 89 -1.49 -0.05 -1.82
CA ASN A 89 -0.95 1.27 -1.54
C ASN A 89 -1.87 2.41 -2.02
N ALA A 90 -2.77 2.15 -2.97
CA ALA A 90 -3.72 3.17 -3.43
C ALA A 90 -4.51 3.78 -2.27
N GLY A 91 -4.67 5.09 -2.31
CA GLY A 91 -5.44 5.80 -1.30
C GLY A 91 -5.38 7.31 -1.44
N ILE A 92 -6.36 7.97 -0.84
CA ILE A 92 -6.48 9.43 -0.78
C ILE A 92 -6.67 9.87 0.67
N THR A 93 -6.21 11.07 1.00
CA THR A 93 -6.35 11.62 2.37
C THR A 93 -7.67 12.36 2.57
N GLY A 94 -8.21 12.95 1.50
CA GLY A 94 -9.36 13.85 1.56
C GLY A 94 -9.04 15.21 2.17
N SER A 95 -10.10 16.00 2.36
CA SER A 95 -10.02 17.32 2.97
C SER A 95 -9.77 17.24 4.48
N THR A 96 -9.28 18.35 5.04
CA THR A 96 -9.12 18.53 6.49
C THR A 96 -10.34 19.28 7.02
N SER A 97 -11.28 18.55 7.63
CA SER A 97 -12.56 19.09 8.13
C SER A 97 -12.97 18.42 9.43
N SER A 98 -13.62 19.18 10.32
CA SER A 98 -14.26 18.62 11.52
C SER A 98 -15.37 17.65 11.11
N LEU A 99 -15.66 16.65 11.93
CA LEU A 99 -16.65 15.62 11.59
C LEU A 99 -18.05 16.20 11.30
N TRP A 100 -18.45 17.19 12.04
CA TRP A 100 -19.78 17.80 11.87
C TRP A 100 -19.92 18.70 10.63
N ASP A 101 -18.78 19.11 10.02
CA ASP A 101 -18.73 19.90 8.78
C ASP A 101 -18.23 19.07 7.58
N TYR A 102 -17.94 17.76 7.80
CA TYR A 102 -17.38 16.91 6.74
C TYR A 102 -18.42 16.63 5.66
N ASP A 103 -18.04 16.81 4.39
CA ASP A 103 -18.89 16.42 3.27
C ASP A 103 -19.08 14.89 3.23
N VAL A 104 -20.36 14.44 3.23
CA VAL A 104 -20.69 13.01 3.29
C VAL A 104 -20.25 12.27 2.02
N VAL A 105 -20.33 12.92 0.87
CA VAL A 105 -19.95 12.30 -0.41
C VAL A 105 -18.43 12.06 -0.44
N GLU A 106 -17.67 13.06 -0.02
CA GLU A 106 -16.21 12.93 0.09
C GLU A 106 -15.82 11.90 1.14
N TRP A 107 -16.49 11.90 2.31
CA TRP A 107 -16.24 10.92 3.37
C TRP A 107 -16.42 9.48 2.86
N ASN A 108 -17.53 9.20 2.16
CA ASN A 108 -17.81 7.90 1.57
C ASN A 108 -16.77 7.52 0.50
N LYS A 109 -16.39 8.46 -0.37
CA LYS A 109 -15.36 8.25 -1.39
C LYS A 109 -14.01 7.81 -0.78
N ILE A 110 -13.64 8.40 0.37
CA ILE A 110 -12.41 8.02 1.07
C ILE A 110 -12.51 6.59 1.60
N ILE A 111 -13.64 6.19 2.17
CA ILE A 111 -13.87 4.81 2.61
C ILE A 111 -13.81 3.83 1.42
N GLU A 112 -14.47 4.16 0.33
CA GLU A 112 -14.50 3.31 -0.86
C GLU A 112 -13.12 3.07 -1.45
N ILE A 113 -12.32 4.12 -1.60
CA ILE A 113 -10.98 3.95 -2.17
C ILE A 113 -10.04 3.27 -1.18
N ASN A 114 -9.93 3.78 0.06
CA ASN A 114 -8.90 3.31 0.98
C ASN A 114 -9.21 1.94 1.62
N LEU A 115 -10.48 1.67 1.95
CA LEU A 115 -10.88 0.44 2.63
C LEU A 115 -11.47 -0.58 1.67
N MET A 116 -12.51 -0.19 0.91
CA MET A 116 -13.15 -1.11 -0.01
C MET A 116 -12.23 -1.48 -1.17
N GLY A 117 -11.42 -0.54 -1.66
CA GLY A 117 -10.37 -0.84 -2.66
C GLY A 117 -9.38 -1.89 -2.17
N THR A 118 -8.91 -1.78 -0.93
CA THR A 118 -8.04 -2.81 -0.31
C THR A 118 -8.75 -4.17 -0.21
N PHE A 119 -10.02 -4.18 0.21
CA PHE A 119 -10.83 -5.39 0.26
C PHE A 119 -11.00 -6.02 -1.13
N ASN A 120 -11.36 -5.22 -2.13
CA ASN A 120 -11.58 -5.68 -3.51
C ASN A 120 -10.33 -6.38 -4.06
N CYS A 121 -9.17 -5.73 -3.92
CA CYS A 121 -7.91 -6.29 -4.39
C CYS A 121 -7.57 -7.61 -3.67
N CYS A 122 -7.65 -7.64 -2.33
CA CYS A 122 -7.42 -8.86 -1.56
C CYS A 122 -8.36 -9.99 -2.01
N LYS A 123 -9.67 -9.71 -2.07
CA LYS A 123 -10.69 -10.69 -2.46
C LYS A 123 -10.43 -11.29 -3.83
N CYS A 124 -9.99 -10.49 -4.79
CA CYS A 124 -9.77 -10.94 -6.16
C CYS A 124 -8.48 -11.76 -6.33
N VAL A 125 -7.38 -11.42 -5.63
CA VAL A 125 -6.11 -12.15 -5.78
C VAL A 125 -6.06 -13.45 -4.97
N LEU A 126 -6.76 -13.52 -3.85
CA LEU A 126 -6.69 -14.64 -2.92
C LEU A 126 -7.01 -16.01 -3.52
N PRO A 127 -8.01 -16.20 -4.39
CA PRO A 127 -8.25 -17.51 -5.01
C PRO A 127 -7.01 -18.06 -5.74
N TYR A 128 -6.25 -17.18 -6.38
CA TYR A 128 -5.03 -17.54 -7.12
C TYR A 128 -3.86 -17.82 -6.17
N MET A 129 -3.67 -17.00 -5.13
CA MET A 129 -2.65 -17.24 -4.11
C MET A 129 -2.91 -18.53 -3.34
N ILE A 130 -4.18 -18.83 -2.99
CA ILE A 130 -4.58 -20.07 -2.31
C ILE A 130 -4.31 -21.29 -3.20
N LYS A 131 -4.65 -21.22 -4.48
CA LYS A 131 -4.40 -22.29 -5.45
C LYS A 131 -2.91 -22.60 -5.59
N ASN A 132 -2.05 -21.58 -5.54
CA ASN A 132 -0.60 -21.70 -5.70
C ASN A 132 0.13 -21.96 -4.37
N ASP A 133 -0.60 -21.95 -3.24
CA ASP A 133 -0.08 -22.00 -1.86
C ASP A 133 1.11 -21.06 -1.64
N TYR A 134 0.98 -19.84 -2.16
CA TYR A 134 1.94 -18.77 -1.95
C TYR A 134 1.29 -17.40 -2.09
N GLY A 135 1.55 -16.52 -1.14
CA GLY A 135 1.14 -15.13 -1.23
C GLY A 135 1.82 -14.24 -0.18
N ARG A 136 2.10 -13.00 -0.56
CA ARG A 136 2.55 -11.94 0.35
C ARG A 136 1.69 -10.71 0.09
N ILE A 137 0.85 -10.37 1.06
CA ILE A 137 -0.03 -9.19 0.97
C ILE A 137 0.45 -8.16 1.98
N VAL A 138 0.74 -6.96 1.52
CA VAL A 138 1.10 -5.83 2.38
C VAL A 138 0.10 -4.70 2.16
N ASN A 139 -0.63 -4.37 3.21
CA ASN A 139 -1.60 -3.28 3.21
C ASN A 139 -0.97 -2.02 3.79
N VAL A 140 -0.87 -0.96 2.98
CA VAL A 140 -0.37 0.33 3.45
C VAL A 140 -1.49 1.06 4.19
N ALA A 141 -1.48 0.90 5.50
CA ALA A 141 -2.34 1.63 6.41
C ALA A 141 -1.76 3.04 6.70
N SER A 142 -1.80 3.48 7.93
CA SER A 142 -1.21 4.75 8.37
C SER A 142 -1.16 4.77 9.90
N VAL A 143 -0.25 5.53 10.46
CA VAL A 143 -0.31 5.89 11.88
C VAL A 143 -1.65 6.54 12.25
N ALA A 144 -2.31 7.22 11.32
CA ALA A 144 -3.65 7.77 11.52
C ALA A 144 -4.73 6.70 11.78
N GLY A 145 -4.53 5.48 11.30
CA GLY A 145 -5.42 4.35 11.58
C GLY A 145 -5.21 3.75 12.96
N LYS A 146 -4.09 4.04 13.64
CA LYS A 146 -3.80 3.66 15.02
C LYS A 146 -4.24 4.74 16.01
N ASP A 147 -3.75 5.97 15.78
CA ASP A 147 -3.88 7.07 16.75
C ASP A 147 -5.15 7.92 16.52
N GLY A 148 -5.71 7.88 15.29
CA GLY A 148 -6.64 8.88 14.81
C GLY A 148 -5.96 10.23 14.53
N ASN A 149 -6.48 10.98 13.58
CA ASN A 149 -6.07 12.36 13.35
C ASN A 149 -7.29 13.27 13.43
N ALA A 150 -7.23 14.31 14.24
CA ALA A 150 -8.26 15.35 14.24
C ALA A 150 -8.43 15.92 12.82
N ASN A 151 -9.66 16.19 12.44
CA ASN A 151 -10.07 16.72 11.14
C ASN A 151 -9.76 15.80 9.93
N ALA A 152 -9.52 14.51 10.17
CA ALA A 152 -9.30 13.50 9.12
C ALA A 152 -10.03 12.18 9.47
N SER A 153 -11.29 12.30 9.92
CA SER A 153 -12.08 11.16 10.42
C SER A 153 -12.27 10.06 9.37
N ALA A 154 -12.58 10.40 8.13
CA ALA A 154 -12.76 9.44 7.04
C ALA A 154 -11.48 8.63 6.80
N TYR A 155 -10.35 9.33 6.64
CA TYR A 155 -9.06 8.69 6.41
C TYR A 155 -8.63 7.80 7.58
N SER A 156 -8.75 8.31 8.81
CA SER A 156 -8.41 7.56 10.03
C SER A 156 -9.26 6.30 10.16
N SER A 157 -10.58 6.42 9.93
CA SER A 157 -11.52 5.29 9.97
C SER A 157 -11.20 4.25 8.89
N ALA A 158 -10.94 4.69 7.66
CA ALA A 158 -10.56 3.78 6.57
C ALA A 158 -9.26 3.02 6.89
N LYS A 159 -8.24 3.72 7.37
CA LYS A 159 -6.93 3.10 7.69
C LYS A 159 -6.99 2.22 8.94
N ALA A 160 -7.86 2.51 9.90
CA ALA A 160 -8.18 1.60 11.02
C ALA A 160 -8.91 0.34 10.51
N GLY A 161 -9.85 0.50 9.58
CA GLY A 161 -10.52 -0.62 8.92
C GLY A 161 -9.55 -1.53 8.17
N VAL A 162 -8.57 -0.97 7.46
CA VAL A 162 -7.48 -1.72 6.79
C VAL A 162 -6.67 -2.55 7.80
N ILE A 163 -6.37 -2.01 8.98
CA ILE A 163 -5.69 -2.74 10.04
C ILE A 163 -6.55 -3.92 10.53
N GLY A 164 -7.85 -3.70 10.76
CA GLY A 164 -8.80 -4.74 11.14
C GLY A 164 -8.90 -5.85 10.08
N LEU A 165 -9.08 -5.49 8.81
CA LEU A 165 -9.10 -6.40 7.67
C LEU A 165 -7.83 -7.25 7.59
N THR A 166 -6.65 -6.61 7.75
CA THR A 166 -5.36 -7.30 7.75
C THR A 166 -5.28 -8.39 8.82
N LYS A 167 -5.70 -8.05 10.05
CA LYS A 167 -5.68 -8.99 11.18
C LYS A 167 -6.62 -10.18 10.98
N SER A 168 -7.83 -9.95 10.47
CA SER A 168 -8.78 -11.00 10.15
C SER A 168 -8.23 -11.92 9.07
N LEU A 169 -7.85 -11.33 7.93
CA LEU A 169 -7.39 -12.08 6.76
C LEU A 169 -6.11 -12.88 7.05
N GLY A 170 -5.16 -12.29 7.79
CA GLY A 170 -3.93 -13.00 8.17
C GLY A 170 -4.19 -14.22 9.08
N LYS A 171 -5.22 -14.16 9.93
CA LYS A 171 -5.65 -15.31 10.76
C LYS A 171 -6.38 -16.38 9.93
N GLU A 172 -7.23 -15.97 9.00
CA GLU A 172 -7.95 -16.89 8.10
C GLU A 172 -6.98 -17.71 7.23
N LEU A 173 -5.82 -17.15 6.88
CA LEU A 173 -4.82 -17.74 6.01
C LEU A 173 -3.60 -18.34 6.77
N ALA A 174 -3.64 -18.37 8.10
CA ALA A 174 -2.49 -18.76 8.93
C ALA A 174 -1.99 -20.21 8.69
N ASN A 175 -2.84 -21.08 8.15
CA ASN A 175 -2.48 -22.45 7.79
C ASN A 175 -1.99 -22.63 6.34
N LYS A 176 -1.77 -21.52 5.62
CA LYS A 176 -1.28 -21.49 4.23
C LYS A 176 0.04 -20.74 4.15
N ASN A 177 0.78 -20.93 3.10
CA ASN A 177 1.98 -20.14 2.83
C ASN A 177 1.64 -18.74 2.30
N ILE A 178 0.67 -18.09 2.96
CA ILE A 178 0.20 -16.74 2.63
C ILE A 178 0.32 -15.86 3.87
N ALA A 179 1.13 -14.80 3.79
CA ALA A 179 1.26 -13.81 4.85
C ALA A 179 0.55 -12.51 4.48
N VAL A 180 -0.24 -11.97 5.41
CA VAL A 180 -0.97 -10.71 5.25
C VAL A 180 -0.59 -9.78 6.39
N ASN A 181 0.07 -8.66 6.07
CA ASN A 181 0.54 -7.71 7.06
C ASN A 181 0.15 -6.28 6.68
N ALA A 182 0.08 -5.41 7.66
CA ALA A 182 -0.07 -3.97 7.45
C ALA A 182 1.20 -3.22 7.83
N VAL A 183 1.43 -2.08 7.19
CA VAL A 183 2.44 -1.11 7.60
C VAL A 183 1.78 0.22 7.93
N THR A 184 2.27 0.92 8.96
CA THR A 184 1.71 2.18 9.45
C THR A 184 2.75 3.28 9.39
N PRO A 185 2.99 3.87 8.20
CA PRO A 185 3.90 4.99 8.05
C PRO A 185 3.35 6.26 8.72
N ALA A 186 4.28 7.08 9.24
CA ALA A 186 4.03 8.50 9.50
C ALA A 186 4.29 9.34 8.22
N GLY A 187 4.43 10.65 8.36
CA GLY A 187 4.80 11.53 7.26
C GLY A 187 6.15 11.14 6.65
N ALA A 188 6.19 11.02 5.34
CA ALA A 188 7.39 10.69 4.61
C ALA A 188 7.87 11.87 3.77
N LYS A 189 9.17 11.89 3.51
CA LYS A 189 9.81 12.89 2.65
C LYS A 189 9.43 12.65 1.19
N THR A 190 8.34 13.27 0.76
CA THR A 190 7.84 13.22 -0.61
C THR A 190 7.75 14.64 -1.17
N ARG A 191 7.61 14.76 -2.49
CA ARG A 191 7.44 16.07 -3.16
C ARG A 191 6.29 16.91 -2.60
N ILE A 192 5.34 16.30 -1.90
CA ILE A 192 4.22 17.00 -1.25
C ILE A 192 4.73 17.94 -0.16
N LEU A 193 5.82 17.61 0.54
CA LEU A 193 6.39 18.46 1.58
C LEU A 193 6.90 19.81 1.01
N ASP A 194 7.38 19.81 -0.23
CA ASP A 194 7.89 21.02 -0.88
C ASP A 194 6.77 22.06 -1.15
N GLN A 195 5.51 21.61 -1.10
CA GLN A 195 4.31 22.43 -1.33
C GLN A 195 3.66 22.91 -0.01
N MET A 196 4.19 22.47 1.15
CA MET A 196 3.64 22.81 2.47
C MET A 196 4.37 24.01 3.09
N SER A 197 3.65 24.76 3.95
CA SER A 197 4.29 25.82 4.74
C SER A 197 5.29 25.24 5.75
N LYS A 198 6.33 26.00 6.05
CA LYS A 198 7.36 25.58 7.04
C LYS A 198 6.75 25.30 8.42
N GLU A 199 5.73 26.05 8.82
CA GLU A 199 5.00 25.88 10.07
C GLU A 199 4.23 24.56 10.08
N HIS A 200 3.62 24.17 8.94
CA HIS A 200 2.92 22.89 8.82
C HIS A 200 3.89 21.71 8.89
N VAL A 201 5.03 21.82 8.19
CA VAL A 201 6.11 20.82 8.23
C VAL A 201 6.65 20.67 9.66
N ALA A 202 6.94 21.78 10.36
CA ALA A 202 7.42 21.76 11.75
C ALA A 202 6.40 21.09 12.68
N ARG A 203 5.10 21.39 12.52
CA ARG A 203 4.03 20.75 13.30
C ARG A 203 3.90 19.24 13.03
N MET A 204 4.14 18.81 11.80
CA MET A 204 4.18 17.37 11.50
C MET A 204 5.38 16.70 12.15
N LEU A 205 6.56 17.32 12.06
CA LEU A 205 7.80 16.79 12.65
C LEU A 205 7.75 16.73 14.18
N SER A 206 7.11 17.71 14.83
CA SER A 206 7.00 17.72 16.31
C SER A 206 6.27 16.50 16.87
N LYS A 207 5.50 15.80 16.05
CA LYS A 207 4.81 14.56 16.42
C LYS A 207 5.68 13.30 16.23
N VAL A 208 6.86 13.41 15.63
CA VAL A 208 7.74 12.28 15.33
C VAL A 208 8.97 12.32 16.24
N PRO A 209 9.09 11.43 17.23
CA PRO A 209 10.22 11.42 18.18
C PRO A 209 11.60 11.33 17.53
N ARG A 210 11.72 10.68 16.36
CA ARG A 210 12.98 10.65 15.60
C ARG A 210 13.40 11.99 15.01
N GLY A 211 12.57 13.04 15.07
CA GLY A 211 12.89 14.40 14.62
C GLY A 211 13.09 14.57 13.11
N ARG A 212 12.72 13.56 12.31
CA ARG A 212 12.80 13.62 10.84
C ARG A 212 11.66 12.85 10.21
N PHE A 213 11.40 13.13 8.93
CA PHE A 213 10.48 12.34 8.12
C PHE A 213 11.08 10.96 7.78
N LEU A 214 10.19 10.04 7.46
CA LEU A 214 10.52 8.74 6.92
C LEU A 214 11.18 8.90 5.55
N GLU A 215 12.34 8.25 5.34
CA GLU A 215 12.97 8.17 4.02
C GLU A 215 12.32 7.04 3.22
N ILE A 216 12.21 7.23 1.90
CA ILE A 216 11.54 6.29 1.00
C ILE A 216 12.23 4.92 1.01
N GLU A 217 13.55 4.91 1.11
CA GLU A 217 14.35 3.69 1.17
C GLU A 217 14.07 2.85 2.41
N GLU A 218 13.80 3.48 3.56
CA GLU A 218 13.44 2.78 4.80
C GLU A 218 12.08 2.11 4.63
N PHE A 219 11.11 2.81 4.04
CA PHE A 219 9.77 2.29 3.78
C PHE A 219 9.83 1.12 2.78
N THR A 220 10.45 1.32 1.62
CA THR A 220 10.51 0.28 0.58
C THR A 220 11.33 -0.94 1.02
N SER A 221 12.29 -0.77 1.91
CA SER A 221 13.06 -1.89 2.49
C SER A 221 12.18 -2.79 3.36
N LEU A 222 11.34 -2.19 4.23
CA LEU A 222 10.37 -2.94 5.04
C LEU A 222 9.35 -3.67 4.15
N ILE A 223 8.78 -2.98 3.14
CA ILE A 223 7.84 -3.59 2.19
C ILE A 223 8.50 -4.78 1.47
N CYS A 224 9.75 -4.62 1.02
CA CYS A 224 10.47 -5.67 0.31
C CYS A 224 10.70 -6.90 1.19
N TRP A 225 11.08 -6.72 2.46
CA TRP A 225 11.20 -7.82 3.42
C TRP A 225 9.86 -8.51 3.65
N LEU A 226 8.79 -7.77 3.91
CA LEU A 226 7.44 -8.32 4.12
C LEU A 226 6.94 -9.12 2.91
N SER A 227 7.42 -8.78 1.71
CA SER A 227 7.07 -9.43 0.44
C SER A 227 7.97 -10.60 0.08
N SER A 228 9.07 -10.80 0.79
CA SER A 228 10.05 -11.85 0.51
C SER A 228 9.70 -13.19 1.19
N LYS A 229 10.44 -14.23 0.83
CA LYS A 229 10.37 -15.55 1.49
C LYS A 229 10.89 -15.51 2.94
N GLU A 230 11.73 -14.53 3.28
CA GLU A 230 12.26 -14.37 4.63
C GLU A 230 11.17 -14.02 5.65
N ASN A 231 10.09 -13.38 5.20
CA ASN A 231 8.87 -13.24 5.99
C ASN A 231 8.02 -14.51 5.88
N SER A 232 8.40 -15.56 6.59
CA SER A 232 7.69 -16.84 6.59
C SER A 232 6.81 -17.06 7.81
N PHE A 233 6.97 -16.27 8.87
CA PHE A 233 6.26 -16.45 10.15
C PHE A 233 5.36 -15.29 10.55
N SER A 234 5.66 -14.06 10.10
CA SER A 234 4.84 -12.89 10.46
C SER A 234 3.63 -12.77 9.54
N THR A 235 2.45 -12.93 10.13
CA THR A 235 1.15 -12.66 9.49
C THR A 235 0.19 -12.00 10.49
N ALA A 236 -0.85 -11.33 10.01
CA ALA A 236 -1.80 -10.57 10.83
C ALA A 236 -1.15 -9.45 11.68
N ALA A 237 0.09 -9.09 11.39
CA ALA A 237 0.85 -8.11 12.13
C ALA A 237 0.70 -6.70 11.55
N VAL A 238 0.93 -5.70 12.42
CA VAL A 238 0.96 -4.28 12.05
C VAL A 238 2.36 -3.76 12.34
N PHE A 239 3.11 -3.51 11.28
CA PHE A 239 4.48 -3.02 11.36
C PHE A 239 4.49 -1.49 11.40
N ASP A 240 4.86 -0.95 12.56
CA ASP A 240 5.00 0.49 12.74
C ASP A 240 6.26 1.00 12.06
N ILE A 241 6.11 2.08 11.30
CA ILE A 241 7.22 2.82 10.71
C ILE A 241 6.98 4.33 10.87
N SER A 242 6.58 4.71 12.08
CA SER A 242 6.16 6.07 12.43
C SER A 242 7.27 6.92 13.07
N GLY A 243 8.46 6.35 13.28
CA GLY A 243 9.56 7.04 13.95
C GLY A 243 9.29 7.26 15.45
N GLY A 244 8.51 6.36 16.06
CA GLY A 244 8.14 6.40 17.48
C GLY A 244 6.89 7.23 17.78
N ARG A 245 6.16 7.71 16.76
CA ARG A 245 4.93 8.48 16.96
C ARG A 245 3.82 7.61 17.56
N SER A 246 3.71 6.37 17.12
CA SER A 246 2.77 5.39 17.65
C SER A 246 3.53 4.21 18.26
N THR A 247 3.03 3.64 19.36
CA THR A 247 3.78 2.66 20.20
C THR A 247 3.05 1.33 20.41
N TYR A 248 1.94 1.07 19.71
CA TYR A 248 1.20 -0.19 19.84
C TYR A 248 0.90 -0.81 18.50
#